data_4e40e6a88888382d9b89dee919df4375
#
_entry.id   4e40e6a88888382d9b89dee919df4375
#
_cell.length_a   1.000
_cell.length_b   1.000
_cell.length_c   1.000
_cell.angle_alpha   90.00
_cell.angle_beta   90.00
_cell.angle_gamma   90.00
#
_symmetry.space_group_name_H-M   'P 1'
#
loop_
_entity.id
_entity.type
_entity.pdbx_description
1 polymer ?
#
loop_
_entity_poly.entity_id
_entity_poly.type
_entity_poly.pdbx_seq_one_letter_code
_entity_poly.pdbx_strand_id
1 'polypeptide(L)'
;MLRKTRIILAALFFIGLTLLFLDFTGTLHAWLGWMAKVQFLPAVLALNVAVVAVLIVLTLVCGRIYCSVICPLGVLQDLFGWLGKKTKKNRYTYSKEVAWLRYLMLAVMVIALVVGVGSVVQLLAPYSAFGRIVTMLLQPLWILGNNVLASMAEHYDSYAFYSVEVWMRSMPVFVIALVTLVVLAVLAWRNGRTYCNTICPVGTVLSFFARFSLLKIRINTDKCKNCSLCARNCKASCIDFKNHKVDYSRCVVCGDCIKNCHSGALSLTLAPSRRGKGSIYSKGQTTADGQPQKVTTPLSSEGGTGGGASRRSFLLATALATTAALAQENKKVDGGLAELVDKRAPGRQTPIVPPGAQSLKNMETRCTGCQLCVSECPNSVLRPSTDLMHLMQPVMDFDRGYCRPECTRCSDVCPAGAIKPLDEVEKSSIQIGHAVVSPDHCISATGEAECGNCARHCPASAIEMVPTDPDDDLSPAVPAVNEEVCIGCGACEYLCPVRPISAIHVEGHEQHRYI
;
A
#
# COMPACT_ATOMS: atom_id res chain seq x y z
N MET A 1 1.33 -20.04 25.98
CA MET A 1 0.63 -18.74 25.99
C MET A 1 1.16 -17.78 24.92
N LEU A 2 2.42 -17.41 24.91
CA LEU A 2 3.03 -16.40 24.00
C LEU A 2 2.62 -16.54 22.51
N ARG A 3 2.68 -17.74 21.94
CA ARG A 3 2.33 -17.97 20.53
C ARG A 3 0.83 -17.72 20.22
N LYS A 4 -0.08 -18.14 21.10
CA LYS A 4 -1.52 -17.94 20.92
C LYS A 4 -1.87 -16.46 20.96
N THR A 5 -1.39 -15.74 21.98
CA THR A 5 -1.59 -14.28 22.15
C THR A 5 -1.04 -13.51 20.94
N ARG A 6 0.17 -13.85 20.48
CA ARG A 6 0.76 -13.24 19.28
C ARG A 6 -0.12 -13.44 18.03
N ILE A 7 -0.64 -14.65 17.81
CA ILE A 7 -1.47 -14.95 16.63
C ILE A 7 -2.78 -14.14 16.69
N ILE A 8 -3.41 -14.06 17.86
CA ILE A 8 -4.64 -13.29 18.03
C ILE A 8 -4.38 -11.81 17.75
N LEU A 9 -3.34 -11.22 18.35
CA LEU A 9 -2.98 -9.82 18.12
C LEU A 9 -2.62 -9.57 16.64
N ALA A 10 -1.86 -10.47 16.01
CA ALA A 10 -1.52 -10.35 14.59
C ALA A 10 -2.75 -10.42 13.69
N ALA A 11 -3.72 -11.29 14.02
CA ALA A 11 -4.98 -11.38 13.29
C ALA A 11 -5.83 -10.11 13.46
N LEU A 12 -5.91 -9.55 14.67
CA LEU A 12 -6.62 -8.30 14.94
C LEU A 12 -6.03 -7.14 14.12
N PHE A 13 -4.68 -6.96 14.15
CA PHE A 13 -4.03 -5.92 13.37
C PHE A 13 -4.20 -6.14 11.85
N PHE A 14 -4.07 -7.37 11.39
CA PHE A 14 -4.20 -7.69 9.97
C PHE A 14 -5.62 -7.45 9.45
N ILE A 15 -6.62 -7.98 10.16
CA ILE A 15 -8.03 -7.78 9.80
C ILE A 15 -8.42 -6.30 9.92
N GLY A 16 -8.07 -5.64 11.03
CA GLY A 16 -8.38 -4.23 11.23
C GLY A 16 -7.80 -3.33 10.14
N LEU A 17 -6.52 -3.53 9.77
CA LEU A 17 -5.91 -2.78 8.67
C LEU A 17 -6.52 -3.15 7.31
N THR A 18 -6.86 -4.41 7.07
CA THR A 18 -7.53 -4.80 5.82
C THR A 18 -8.88 -4.13 5.70
N LEU A 19 -9.70 -4.17 6.75
CA LEU A 19 -11.00 -3.51 6.78
C LEU A 19 -10.88 -2.00 6.60
N LEU A 20 -9.86 -1.37 7.17
CA LEU A 20 -9.60 0.05 7.01
C LEU A 20 -9.36 0.43 5.53
N PHE A 21 -8.65 -0.39 4.76
CA PHE A 21 -8.45 -0.17 3.32
C PHE A 21 -9.65 -0.57 2.45
N LEU A 22 -10.55 -1.42 2.95
CA LEU A 22 -11.77 -1.83 2.26
C LEU A 22 -12.94 -0.90 2.53
N ASP A 23 -12.84 -0.09 3.58
CA ASP A 23 -13.88 0.88 3.95
C ASP A 23 -14.00 1.97 2.87
N PHE A 24 -15.15 2.05 2.25
CA PHE A 24 -15.54 3.12 1.33
C PHE A 24 -16.56 4.08 1.96
N THR A 25 -17.07 3.72 3.14
CA THR A 25 -18.05 4.52 3.89
C THR A 25 -17.37 5.55 4.80
N GLY A 26 -16.11 5.30 5.21
CA GLY A 26 -15.33 6.15 6.12
C GLY A 26 -15.70 5.98 7.59
N THR A 27 -16.58 5.04 7.92
CA THR A 27 -17.05 4.82 9.30
C THR A 27 -16.03 4.11 10.18
N LEU A 28 -15.26 3.17 9.61
CA LEU A 28 -14.28 2.38 10.34
C LEU A 28 -13.03 3.19 10.70
N HIS A 29 -12.75 4.26 9.98
CA HIS A 29 -11.55 5.07 10.21
C HIS A 29 -11.54 5.69 11.62
N ALA A 30 -12.67 6.15 12.12
CA ALA A 30 -12.79 6.71 13.47
C ALA A 30 -12.32 5.74 14.55
N TRP A 31 -12.53 4.43 14.36
CA TRP A 31 -12.20 3.38 15.32
C TRP A 31 -10.83 2.73 15.08
N LEU A 32 -10.47 2.51 13.81
CA LEU A 32 -9.29 1.74 13.41
C LEU A 32 -8.14 2.59 12.85
N GLY A 33 -8.35 3.88 12.56
CA GLY A 33 -7.37 4.76 11.93
C GLY A 33 -6.03 4.86 12.68
N TRP A 34 -6.06 4.72 14.02
CA TRP A 34 -4.84 4.69 14.83
C TRP A 34 -3.88 3.54 14.44
N MET A 35 -4.41 2.40 13.91
CA MET A 35 -3.58 1.28 13.47
C MET A 35 -2.69 1.63 12.27
N ALA A 36 -3.15 2.54 11.40
CA ALA A 36 -2.36 3.08 10.30
C ALA A 36 -1.26 4.03 10.82
N LYS A 37 -1.58 4.88 11.79
CA LYS A 37 -0.65 5.86 12.39
C LYS A 37 0.47 5.22 13.22
N VAL A 38 0.29 3.98 13.70
CA VAL A 38 1.31 3.19 14.44
C VAL A 38 2.30 2.48 13.50
N GLN A 39 2.13 2.55 12.17
CA GLN A 39 3.08 1.93 11.24
C GLN A 39 4.42 2.67 11.25
N PHE A 40 5.54 1.91 11.29
CA PHE A 40 6.88 2.45 11.55
C PHE A 40 7.28 3.57 10.56
N LEU A 41 7.24 3.30 9.23
CA LEU A 41 7.67 4.28 8.24
C LEU A 41 6.75 5.50 8.17
N PRO A 42 5.41 5.36 8.12
CA PRO A 42 4.51 6.51 8.25
C PRO A 42 4.75 7.35 9.49
N ALA A 43 4.97 6.72 10.65
CA ALA A 43 5.25 7.44 11.90
C ALA A 43 6.57 8.22 11.86
N VAL A 44 7.61 7.67 11.20
CA VAL A 44 8.88 8.38 10.98
C VAL A 44 8.69 9.61 10.09
N LEU A 45 7.96 9.47 8.98
CA LEU A 45 7.72 10.57 8.03
C LEU A 45 6.77 11.64 8.60
N ALA A 46 5.82 11.21 9.45
CA ALA A 46 4.96 12.13 10.20
C ALA A 46 5.69 12.84 11.35
N LEU A 47 6.98 12.52 11.58
CA LEU A 47 7.78 13.02 12.72
C LEU A 47 7.14 12.72 14.08
N ASN A 48 6.37 11.63 14.17
CA ASN A 48 5.74 11.22 15.43
C ASN A 48 6.76 10.49 16.33
N VAL A 49 7.57 11.29 17.01
CA VAL A 49 8.66 10.80 17.88
C VAL A 49 8.16 9.84 18.95
N ALA A 50 6.97 10.07 19.51
CA ALA A 50 6.41 9.23 20.56
C ALA A 50 6.16 7.79 20.06
N VAL A 51 5.49 7.64 18.92
CA VAL A 51 5.21 6.33 18.32
C VAL A 51 6.50 5.63 17.92
N VAL A 52 7.45 6.34 17.30
CA VAL A 52 8.75 5.78 16.91
C VAL A 52 9.52 5.31 18.13
N ALA A 53 9.58 6.10 19.19
CA ALA A 53 10.24 5.74 20.44
C ALA A 53 9.61 4.49 21.09
N VAL A 54 8.29 4.41 21.16
CA VAL A 54 7.56 3.24 21.68
C VAL A 54 7.89 1.98 20.84
N LEU A 55 7.92 2.07 19.52
CA LEU A 55 8.25 0.94 18.64
C LEU A 55 9.72 0.49 18.80
N ILE A 56 10.65 1.43 19.00
CA ILE A 56 12.06 1.13 19.28
C ILE A 56 12.20 0.45 20.65
N VAL A 57 11.57 1.00 21.70
CA VAL A 57 11.57 0.40 23.04
C VAL A 57 10.96 -1.00 23.00
N LEU A 58 9.82 -1.17 22.33
CA LEU A 58 9.20 -2.48 22.14
C LEU A 58 10.16 -3.47 21.45
N THR A 59 10.94 -2.99 20.47
CA THR A 59 11.95 -3.81 19.78
C THR A 59 13.13 -4.13 20.69
N LEU A 60 13.58 -3.21 21.53
CA LEU A 60 14.64 -3.43 22.52
C LEU A 60 14.21 -4.40 23.62
N VAL A 61 12.94 -4.39 24.03
CA VAL A 61 12.41 -5.32 25.03
C VAL A 61 12.13 -6.69 24.41
N CYS A 62 11.33 -6.76 23.38
CA CYS A 62 10.75 -8.00 22.84
C CYS A 62 11.37 -8.49 21.53
N GLY A 63 12.39 -7.79 20.99
CA GLY A 63 12.90 -8.08 19.66
C GLY A 63 11.93 -7.63 18.55
N ARG A 64 12.07 -8.17 17.34
CA ARG A 64 11.29 -7.76 16.13
C ARG A 64 9.80 -8.18 16.17
N ILE A 65 9.12 -7.97 17.31
CA ILE A 65 7.71 -8.32 17.46
C ILE A 65 6.82 -7.47 16.55
N TYR A 66 7.20 -6.22 16.26
CA TYR A 66 6.54 -5.37 15.28
C TYR A 66 6.29 -6.10 13.96
N CYS A 67 7.32 -6.74 13.40
CA CYS A 67 7.23 -7.46 12.12
C CYS A 67 6.32 -8.69 12.17
N SER A 68 5.99 -9.20 13.37
CA SER A 68 5.18 -10.42 13.53
C SER A 68 3.75 -10.16 14.01
N VAL A 69 3.45 -8.93 14.44
CA VAL A 69 2.14 -8.57 15.01
C VAL A 69 1.56 -7.34 14.31
N ILE A 70 2.31 -6.24 14.24
CA ILE A 70 1.79 -4.93 13.82
C ILE A 70 1.89 -4.76 12.30
N CYS A 71 2.98 -5.20 11.68
CA CYS A 71 3.19 -5.04 10.24
C CYS A 71 2.31 -5.99 9.41
N PRO A 72 1.33 -5.49 8.64
CA PRO A 72 0.40 -6.35 7.91
C PRO A 72 1.09 -7.17 6.81
N LEU A 73 2.11 -6.62 6.13
CA LEU A 73 2.87 -7.36 5.12
C LEU A 73 3.63 -8.54 5.73
N GLY A 74 4.12 -8.40 6.97
CA GLY A 74 4.76 -9.49 7.70
C GLY A 74 3.78 -10.60 8.06
N VAL A 75 2.54 -10.26 8.42
CA VAL A 75 1.47 -11.24 8.71
C VAL A 75 1.02 -11.92 7.41
N LEU A 76 0.90 -11.18 6.30
CA LEU A 76 0.59 -11.73 4.98
C LEU A 76 1.61 -12.80 4.53
N GLN A 77 2.92 -12.55 4.74
CA GLN A 77 3.96 -13.55 4.48
C GLN A 77 3.81 -14.79 5.38
N ASP A 78 3.40 -14.61 6.64
CA ASP A 78 3.12 -15.74 7.53
C ASP A 78 1.96 -16.60 7.02
N LEU A 79 0.93 -15.97 6.44
CA LEU A 79 -0.21 -16.66 5.84
C LEU A 79 0.21 -17.51 4.62
N PHE A 80 0.96 -16.91 3.68
CA PHE A 80 1.49 -17.67 2.52
C PHE A 80 2.46 -18.78 2.94
N GLY A 81 3.31 -18.52 3.92
CA GLY A 81 4.20 -19.53 4.47
C GLY A 81 3.45 -20.70 5.16
N TRP A 82 2.33 -20.43 5.81
CA TRP A 82 1.46 -21.45 6.38
C TRP A 82 0.77 -22.29 5.30
N LEU A 83 0.23 -21.65 4.25
CA LEU A 83 -0.36 -22.32 3.09
C LEU A 83 0.68 -23.21 2.39
N GLY A 84 1.90 -22.71 2.19
CA GLY A 84 2.99 -23.48 1.59
C GLY A 84 3.40 -24.72 2.40
N LYS A 85 3.33 -24.64 3.73
CA LYS A 85 3.56 -25.80 4.60
C LYS A 85 2.45 -26.85 4.53
N LYS A 86 1.20 -26.41 4.34
CA LYS A 86 0.04 -27.31 4.28
C LYS A 86 0.01 -28.10 2.97
N THR A 87 0.38 -27.47 1.85
CA THR A 87 0.27 -28.07 0.50
C THR A 87 1.52 -28.85 0.08
N LYS A 88 2.70 -28.39 0.48
CA LYS A 88 3.97 -29.08 0.25
C LYS A 88 4.63 -29.29 1.59
N LYS A 89 5.19 -30.43 1.88
CA LYS A 89 5.97 -30.71 3.12
C LYS A 89 7.26 -29.85 3.19
N ASN A 90 7.15 -28.56 2.84
CA ASN A 90 8.28 -27.62 2.83
C ASN A 90 8.80 -27.43 4.25
N ARG A 91 10.08 -27.72 4.42
CA ARG A 91 10.82 -27.52 5.67
C ARG A 91 11.80 -26.40 5.45
N TYR A 92 11.75 -25.40 6.31
CA TYR A 92 12.75 -24.34 6.27
C TYR A 92 14.11 -24.89 6.67
N THR A 93 15.16 -24.25 6.18
CA THR A 93 16.55 -24.55 6.54
C THR A 93 17.22 -23.27 7.04
N TYR A 94 18.24 -23.41 7.86
CA TYR A 94 19.07 -22.28 8.23
C TYR A 94 19.76 -21.70 6.98
N SER A 95 19.72 -20.40 6.81
CA SER A 95 20.49 -19.68 5.78
C SER A 95 21.36 -18.63 6.45
N LYS A 96 22.53 -18.34 5.89
CA LYS A 96 23.34 -17.20 6.33
C LYS A 96 22.63 -15.90 5.98
N GLU A 97 22.83 -14.84 6.78
CA GLU A 97 22.26 -13.53 6.43
C GLU A 97 22.99 -12.95 5.20
N VAL A 98 22.20 -12.34 4.30
CA VAL A 98 22.72 -11.60 3.16
C VAL A 98 22.82 -10.13 3.58
N ALA A 99 23.85 -9.83 4.38
CA ALA A 99 24.00 -8.53 5.03
C ALA A 99 24.17 -7.39 4.01
N TRP A 100 24.95 -7.62 2.96
CA TRP A 100 25.20 -6.60 1.93
C TRP A 100 23.89 -6.13 1.26
N LEU A 101 22.99 -7.06 0.91
CA LEU A 101 21.70 -6.73 0.27
C LEU A 101 20.80 -5.94 1.21
N ARG A 102 20.77 -6.30 2.50
CA ARG A 102 19.98 -5.59 3.52
C ARG A 102 20.41 -4.13 3.65
N TYR A 103 21.72 -3.90 3.77
CA TYR A 103 22.24 -2.54 3.94
C TYR A 103 22.18 -1.75 2.63
N LEU A 104 22.36 -2.41 1.47
CA LEU A 104 22.17 -1.79 0.16
C LEU A 104 20.73 -1.27 0.01
N MET A 105 19.72 -2.10 0.30
CA MET A 105 18.31 -1.70 0.20
C MET A 105 17.95 -0.58 1.18
N LEU A 106 18.55 -0.59 2.37
CA LEU A 106 18.39 0.52 3.32
C LEU A 106 19.06 1.80 2.80
N ALA A 107 20.26 1.71 2.27
CA ALA A 107 20.98 2.84 1.69
C ALA A 107 20.21 3.45 0.50
N VAL A 108 19.71 2.60 -0.41
CA VAL A 108 18.88 3.03 -1.54
C VAL A 108 17.65 3.79 -1.05
N MET A 109 16.96 3.29 -0.02
CA MET A 109 15.80 4.00 0.55
C MET A 109 16.18 5.33 1.18
N VAL A 110 17.30 5.39 1.95
CA VAL A 110 17.74 6.63 2.59
C VAL A 110 18.18 7.66 1.54
N ILE A 111 18.93 7.24 0.52
CA ILE A 111 19.31 8.11 -0.59
C ILE A 111 18.09 8.63 -1.31
N ALA A 112 17.11 7.76 -1.62
CA ALA A 112 15.85 8.15 -2.27
C ALA A 112 15.07 9.17 -1.43
N LEU A 113 15.03 9.02 -0.10
CA LEU A 113 14.41 9.99 0.81
C LEU A 113 15.14 11.35 0.80
N VAL A 114 16.47 11.36 0.77
CA VAL A 114 17.28 12.59 0.77
C VAL A 114 17.18 13.32 -0.58
N VAL A 115 17.19 12.56 -1.68
CA VAL A 115 17.08 13.10 -3.05
C VAL A 115 15.63 13.52 -3.39
N GLY A 116 14.62 13.01 -2.63
CA GLY A 116 13.21 13.30 -2.90
C GLY A 116 12.55 12.35 -3.90
N VAL A 117 13.19 11.23 -4.25
CA VAL A 117 12.61 10.23 -5.17
C VAL A 117 11.59 9.35 -4.42
N GLY A 118 10.37 9.86 -4.28
CA GLY A 118 9.28 9.19 -3.53
C GLY A 118 8.91 7.82 -4.07
N SER A 119 8.98 7.59 -5.38
CA SER A 119 8.62 6.32 -6.04
C SER A 119 9.39 5.11 -5.48
N VAL A 120 10.69 5.25 -5.23
CA VAL A 120 11.54 4.17 -4.66
C VAL A 120 11.11 3.88 -3.21
N VAL A 121 10.87 4.92 -2.42
CA VAL A 121 10.42 4.78 -1.02
C VAL A 121 9.10 4.04 -0.96
N GLN A 122 8.17 4.39 -1.84
CA GLN A 122 6.83 3.79 -1.92
C GLN A 122 6.86 2.32 -2.34
N LEU A 123 7.77 1.94 -3.25
CA LEU A 123 7.96 0.56 -3.67
C LEU A 123 8.51 -0.32 -2.53
N LEU A 124 9.47 0.21 -1.76
CA LEU A 124 10.17 -0.53 -0.70
C LEU A 124 9.41 -0.54 0.63
N ALA A 125 8.49 0.39 0.85
CA ALA A 125 7.73 0.51 2.09
C ALA A 125 6.76 -0.66 2.30
N PRO A 126 6.88 -1.44 3.39
CA PRO A 126 6.05 -2.64 3.59
C PRO A 126 4.57 -2.31 3.80
N TYR A 127 4.25 -1.22 4.49
CA TYR A 127 2.87 -0.77 4.70
C TYR A 127 2.24 -0.33 3.37
N SER A 128 2.96 0.40 2.54
CA SER A 128 2.50 0.87 1.23
C SER A 128 2.27 -0.29 0.25
N ALA A 129 3.18 -1.28 0.25
CA ALA A 129 2.99 -2.49 -0.54
C ALA A 129 1.71 -3.24 -0.14
N PHE A 130 1.42 -3.34 1.15
CA PHE A 130 0.18 -3.95 1.64
C PHE A 130 -1.05 -3.12 1.25
N GLY A 131 -1.02 -1.81 1.46
CA GLY A 131 -2.14 -0.92 1.10
C GLY A 131 -2.49 -1.01 -0.38
N ARG A 132 -1.49 -0.95 -1.27
CA ARG A 132 -1.71 -1.14 -2.72
C ARG A 132 -2.32 -2.48 -3.07
N ILE A 133 -1.85 -3.58 -2.45
CA ILE A 133 -2.42 -4.91 -2.66
C ILE A 133 -3.90 -4.92 -2.27
N VAL A 134 -4.25 -4.37 -1.11
CA VAL A 134 -5.65 -4.36 -0.65
C VAL A 134 -6.50 -3.44 -1.52
N THR A 135 -6.06 -2.20 -1.76
CA THR A 135 -6.85 -1.20 -2.50
C THR A 135 -7.02 -1.56 -3.98
N MET A 136 -5.98 -2.12 -4.64
CA MET A 136 -6.05 -2.41 -6.08
C MET A 136 -6.63 -3.79 -6.39
N LEU A 137 -6.44 -4.79 -5.51
CA LEU A 137 -6.85 -6.17 -5.79
C LEU A 137 -8.05 -6.61 -4.98
N LEU A 138 -8.14 -6.25 -3.69
CA LEU A 138 -9.21 -6.73 -2.81
C LEU A 138 -10.41 -5.78 -2.76
N GLN A 139 -10.20 -4.47 -2.80
CA GLN A 139 -11.29 -3.50 -2.71
C GLN A 139 -12.28 -3.60 -3.88
N PRO A 140 -11.87 -3.75 -5.16
CA PRO A 140 -12.82 -3.98 -6.25
C PRO A 140 -13.67 -5.24 -6.04
N LEU A 141 -13.08 -6.33 -5.54
CA LEU A 141 -13.80 -7.56 -5.22
C LEU A 141 -14.77 -7.37 -4.06
N TRP A 142 -14.38 -6.58 -3.05
CA TRP A 142 -15.23 -6.22 -1.92
C TRP A 142 -16.45 -5.40 -2.37
N ILE A 143 -16.23 -4.38 -3.22
CA ILE A 143 -17.30 -3.55 -3.79
C ILE A 143 -18.24 -4.41 -4.65
N LEU A 144 -17.69 -5.32 -5.47
CA LEU A 144 -18.50 -6.27 -6.26
C LEU A 144 -19.38 -7.13 -5.34
N GLY A 145 -18.83 -7.63 -4.24
CA GLY A 145 -19.58 -8.38 -3.23
C GLY A 145 -20.69 -7.53 -2.58
N ASN A 146 -20.39 -6.26 -2.27
CA ASN A 146 -21.40 -5.32 -1.78
C ASN A 146 -22.52 -5.08 -2.80
N ASN A 147 -22.19 -4.94 -4.09
CA ASN A 147 -23.20 -4.72 -5.13
C ASN A 147 -24.13 -5.93 -5.31
N VAL A 148 -23.60 -7.15 -5.15
CA VAL A 148 -24.44 -8.35 -5.11
C VAL A 148 -25.39 -8.31 -3.91
N LEU A 149 -24.92 -7.91 -2.73
CA LEU A 149 -25.77 -7.75 -1.55
C LEU A 149 -26.79 -6.62 -1.74
N ALA A 150 -26.42 -5.50 -2.37
CA ALA A 150 -27.32 -4.41 -2.69
C ALA A 150 -28.46 -4.87 -3.61
N SER A 151 -28.13 -5.59 -4.70
CA SER A 151 -29.14 -6.14 -5.61
C SER A 151 -30.07 -7.15 -4.91
N MET A 152 -29.54 -7.96 -3.99
CA MET A 152 -30.38 -8.85 -3.19
C MET A 152 -31.27 -8.08 -2.21
N ALA A 153 -30.75 -7.03 -1.57
CA ALA A 153 -31.50 -6.21 -0.63
C ALA A 153 -32.62 -5.44 -1.33
N GLU A 154 -32.37 -4.87 -2.52
CA GLU A 154 -33.38 -4.21 -3.36
C GLU A 154 -34.52 -5.16 -3.72
N HIS A 155 -34.26 -6.44 -3.97
CA HIS A 155 -35.29 -7.44 -4.24
C HIS A 155 -36.24 -7.69 -3.04
N TYR A 156 -35.78 -7.38 -1.83
CA TYR A 156 -36.59 -7.48 -0.59
C TYR A 156 -37.01 -6.09 -0.07
N ASP A 157 -37.07 -5.07 -0.92
CA ASP A 157 -37.42 -3.67 -0.58
C ASP A 157 -36.58 -3.09 0.58
N SER A 158 -35.33 -3.56 0.73
CA SER A 158 -34.42 -3.07 1.76
C SER A 158 -33.29 -2.25 1.14
N TYR A 159 -33.10 -1.03 1.62
CA TYR A 159 -32.05 -0.09 1.18
C TYR A 159 -30.86 -0.05 2.15
N ALA A 160 -30.61 -1.13 2.89
CA ALA A 160 -29.48 -1.23 3.82
C ALA A 160 -28.10 -1.25 3.12
N PHE A 161 -28.09 -1.67 1.86
CA PHE A 161 -26.90 -1.67 1.00
C PHE A 161 -27.19 -0.86 -0.26
N TYR A 162 -26.21 -0.09 -0.72
CA TYR A 162 -26.32 0.67 -1.97
C TYR A 162 -25.24 0.23 -2.96
N SER A 163 -25.56 0.31 -4.23
CA SER A 163 -24.63 -0.04 -5.31
C SER A 163 -23.54 1.03 -5.46
N VAL A 164 -22.30 0.60 -5.61
CA VAL A 164 -21.13 1.46 -5.80
C VAL A 164 -20.46 1.10 -7.13
N GLU A 165 -20.12 2.09 -7.93
CA GLU A 165 -19.45 1.85 -9.22
C GLU A 165 -18.07 1.22 -9.01
N VAL A 166 -17.85 0.06 -9.65
CA VAL A 166 -16.56 -0.63 -9.67
C VAL A 166 -15.75 -0.14 -10.85
N TRP A 167 -14.65 0.56 -10.60
CA TRP A 167 -13.78 1.04 -11.66
C TRP A 167 -12.30 0.85 -11.30
N MET A 168 -11.45 0.75 -12.34
CA MET A 168 -10.02 0.59 -12.15
C MET A 168 -9.33 1.96 -12.08
N ARG A 169 -8.76 2.27 -10.93
CA ARG A 169 -8.15 3.58 -10.66
C ARG A 169 -6.87 3.84 -11.44
N SER A 170 -6.05 2.79 -11.67
CA SER A 170 -4.78 2.91 -12.40
C SER A 170 -4.28 1.52 -12.80
N MET A 171 -4.17 1.25 -14.10
CA MET A 171 -3.63 -0.03 -14.61
C MET A 171 -2.17 -0.27 -14.24
N PRO A 172 -1.24 0.67 -14.38
CA PRO A 172 0.14 0.44 -13.98
C PRO A 172 0.29 0.09 -12.51
N VAL A 173 -0.44 0.78 -11.62
CA VAL A 173 -0.37 0.50 -10.17
C VAL A 173 -1.01 -0.83 -9.82
N PHE A 174 -2.07 -1.25 -10.53
CA PHE A 174 -2.64 -2.59 -10.41
C PHE A 174 -1.61 -3.68 -10.76
N VAL A 175 -0.89 -3.53 -11.88
CA VAL A 175 0.16 -4.47 -12.29
C VAL A 175 1.29 -4.52 -11.25
N ILE A 176 1.74 -3.38 -10.74
CA ILE A 176 2.74 -3.32 -9.67
C ILE A 176 2.25 -4.05 -8.39
N ALA A 177 1.00 -3.85 -8.00
CA ALA A 177 0.41 -4.52 -6.85
C ALA A 177 0.33 -6.04 -7.04
N LEU A 178 -0.09 -6.50 -8.23
CA LEU A 178 -0.17 -7.91 -8.59
C LEU A 178 1.22 -8.57 -8.60
N VAL A 179 2.21 -7.96 -9.26
CA VAL A 179 3.59 -8.44 -9.29
C VAL A 179 4.16 -8.50 -7.87
N THR A 180 3.94 -7.46 -7.06
CA THR A 180 4.38 -7.44 -5.66
C THR A 180 3.76 -8.59 -4.87
N LEU A 181 2.45 -8.83 -5.01
CA LEU A 181 1.76 -9.93 -4.35
C LEU A 181 2.32 -11.30 -4.77
N VAL A 182 2.52 -11.52 -6.07
CA VAL A 182 3.06 -12.78 -6.61
C VAL A 182 4.48 -13.02 -6.09
N VAL A 183 5.36 -12.02 -6.15
CA VAL A 183 6.75 -12.12 -5.65
C VAL A 183 6.75 -12.44 -4.16
N LEU A 184 5.96 -11.72 -3.36
CA LEU A 184 5.84 -11.97 -1.92
C LEU A 184 5.29 -13.38 -1.63
N ALA A 185 4.27 -13.81 -2.36
CA ALA A 185 3.69 -15.14 -2.21
C ALA A 185 4.71 -16.25 -2.53
N VAL A 186 5.45 -16.14 -3.63
CA VAL A 186 6.49 -17.11 -4.03
C VAL A 186 7.62 -17.16 -3.01
N LEU A 187 8.13 -15.99 -2.59
CA LEU A 187 9.20 -15.92 -1.58
C LEU A 187 8.75 -16.50 -0.23
N ALA A 188 7.54 -16.16 0.21
CA ALA A 188 7.01 -16.64 1.47
C ALA A 188 6.66 -18.13 1.44
N TRP A 189 6.15 -18.62 0.29
CA TRP A 189 5.85 -20.03 0.08
C TRP A 189 7.09 -20.92 0.18
N ARG A 190 8.21 -20.48 -0.45
CA ARG A 190 9.46 -21.25 -0.47
C ARG A 190 10.28 -21.09 0.80
N ASN A 191 10.54 -19.88 1.22
CA ASN A 191 11.57 -19.53 2.20
C ASN A 191 11.06 -18.77 3.43
N GLY A 192 9.73 -18.62 3.57
CA GLY A 192 9.14 -17.89 4.70
C GLY A 192 9.37 -16.37 4.60
N ARG A 193 9.96 -15.75 5.62
CA ARG A 193 10.10 -14.30 5.75
C ARG A 193 11.33 -13.73 5.05
N THR A 194 11.65 -14.20 3.84
CA THR A 194 12.82 -13.73 3.09
C THR A 194 12.75 -12.24 2.80
N TYR A 195 11.62 -11.73 2.30
CA TYR A 195 11.46 -10.30 2.03
C TYR A 195 11.75 -9.43 3.26
N CYS A 196 11.16 -9.74 4.43
CA CYS A 196 11.39 -9.00 5.67
C CYS A 196 12.84 -9.05 6.18
N ASN A 197 13.59 -10.07 5.79
CA ASN A 197 14.94 -10.31 6.27
C ASN A 197 16.05 -9.88 5.30
N THR A 198 15.71 -9.62 4.02
CA THR A 198 16.72 -9.27 2.99
C THR A 198 16.44 -7.95 2.29
N ILE A 199 15.16 -7.63 2.01
CA ILE A 199 14.78 -6.48 1.18
C ILE A 199 14.19 -5.35 2.02
N CYS A 200 13.35 -5.66 3.02
CA CYS A 200 12.58 -4.68 3.76
C CYS A 200 13.47 -3.72 4.58
N PRO A 201 13.49 -2.40 4.28
CA PRO A 201 14.33 -1.44 5.01
C PRO A 201 13.89 -1.25 6.46
N VAL A 202 12.58 -1.24 6.76
CA VAL A 202 12.04 -1.20 8.12
C VAL A 202 12.54 -2.42 8.91
N GLY A 203 12.51 -3.60 8.28
CA GLY A 203 13.05 -4.83 8.88
C GLY A 203 14.54 -4.71 9.19
N THR A 204 15.31 -4.01 8.36
CA THR A 204 16.75 -3.78 8.56
C THR A 204 17.01 -2.84 9.73
N VAL A 205 16.32 -1.71 9.82
CA VAL A 205 16.42 -0.78 10.96
C VAL A 205 16.09 -1.49 12.28
N LEU A 206 14.93 -2.15 12.35
CA LEU A 206 14.53 -2.86 13.56
C LEU A 206 15.46 -4.03 13.91
N SER A 207 16.15 -4.63 12.95
CA SER A 207 17.13 -5.69 13.22
C SER A 207 18.36 -5.20 13.97
N PHE A 208 18.75 -3.95 13.76
CA PHE A 208 19.85 -3.35 14.50
C PHE A 208 19.53 -3.31 16.01
N PHE A 209 18.35 -2.81 16.36
CA PHE A 209 17.90 -2.75 17.75
C PHE A 209 17.62 -4.14 18.35
N ALA A 210 17.08 -5.06 17.56
CA ALA A 210 16.75 -6.41 18.03
C ALA A 210 17.97 -7.24 18.44
N ARG A 211 19.18 -6.93 17.96
CA ARG A 211 20.43 -7.54 18.46
C ARG A 211 20.65 -7.29 19.94
N PHE A 212 20.17 -6.16 20.44
CA PHE A 212 20.30 -5.72 21.83
C PHE A 212 19.05 -6.05 22.69
N SER A 213 18.07 -6.79 22.15
CA SER A 213 16.82 -7.08 22.87
C SER A 213 17.04 -7.79 24.20
N LEU A 214 16.20 -7.43 25.18
CA LEU A 214 16.22 -8.03 26.52
C LEU A 214 15.71 -9.48 26.50
N LEU A 215 14.60 -9.72 25.79
CA LEU A 215 14.01 -11.04 25.66
C LEU A 215 14.63 -11.77 24.47
N LYS A 216 15.30 -12.90 24.73
CA LYS A 216 15.97 -13.71 23.71
C LYS A 216 15.57 -15.17 23.80
N ILE A 217 15.38 -15.78 22.63
CA ILE A 217 15.17 -17.22 22.55
C ILE A 217 16.55 -17.89 22.61
N ARG A 218 16.78 -18.71 23.67
CA ARG A 218 18.04 -19.42 23.87
C ARG A 218 17.84 -20.91 23.71
N ILE A 219 18.91 -21.57 23.27
CA ILE A 219 19.01 -23.03 23.17
C ILE A 219 19.85 -23.52 24.33
N ASN A 220 19.27 -24.34 25.19
CA ASN A 220 20.02 -25.07 26.22
C ASN A 220 20.67 -26.29 25.56
N THR A 221 21.99 -26.32 25.53
CA THR A 221 22.80 -27.39 24.90
C THR A 221 22.58 -28.73 25.55
N ASP A 222 22.44 -28.79 26.89
CA ASP A 222 22.32 -30.03 27.67
C ASP A 222 21.00 -30.75 27.39
N LYS A 223 19.94 -30.00 27.10
CA LYS A 223 18.63 -30.54 26.75
C LYS A 223 18.43 -30.74 25.25
N CYS A 224 19.35 -30.24 24.42
CA CYS A 224 19.19 -30.26 22.97
C CYS A 224 19.60 -31.61 22.36
N LYS A 225 18.64 -32.30 21.71
CA LYS A 225 18.86 -33.57 21.03
C LYS A 225 19.28 -33.44 19.56
N ASN A 226 19.66 -32.25 19.10
CA ASN A 226 20.05 -31.94 17.70
C ASN A 226 19.07 -32.41 16.62
N CYS A 227 17.77 -32.53 16.94
CA CYS A 227 16.73 -33.05 16.05
C CYS A 227 16.33 -32.14 14.89
N SER A 228 16.91 -30.93 14.78
CA SER A 228 16.65 -29.91 13.76
C SER A 228 15.21 -29.35 13.64
N LEU A 229 14.26 -29.79 14.47
CA LEU A 229 12.84 -29.38 14.39
C LEU A 229 12.66 -27.89 14.55
N CYS A 230 13.46 -27.22 15.39
CA CYS A 230 13.43 -25.78 15.57
C CYS A 230 13.80 -25.03 14.28
N ALA A 231 14.84 -25.47 13.57
CA ALA A 231 15.27 -24.88 12.30
C ALA A 231 14.25 -25.13 11.18
N ARG A 232 13.72 -26.36 11.08
CA ARG A 232 12.71 -26.76 10.09
C ARG A 232 11.39 -25.99 10.22
N ASN A 233 11.07 -25.50 11.42
CA ASN A 233 9.86 -24.71 11.68
C ASN A 233 10.13 -23.20 11.75
N CYS A 234 11.37 -22.76 11.62
CA CYS A 234 11.74 -21.36 11.71
C CYS A 234 11.47 -20.63 10.39
N LYS A 235 10.36 -19.92 10.31
CA LYS A 235 9.99 -19.10 9.14
C LYS A 235 10.93 -17.93 8.83
N ALA A 236 11.78 -17.54 9.79
CA ALA A 236 12.82 -16.52 9.60
C ALA A 236 14.17 -17.14 9.21
N SER A 237 14.30 -18.47 9.15
CA SER A 237 15.54 -19.20 8.80
C SER A 237 16.77 -18.76 9.60
N CYS A 238 16.56 -18.39 10.89
CA CYS A 238 17.56 -17.74 11.73
C CYS A 238 18.16 -18.66 12.81
N ILE A 239 17.80 -19.95 12.82
CA ILE A 239 18.27 -20.91 13.85
C ILE A 239 19.30 -21.85 13.25
N ASP A 240 20.54 -21.73 13.67
CA ASP A 240 21.60 -22.69 13.41
C ASP A 240 21.59 -23.75 14.54
N PHE A 241 20.94 -24.89 14.28
CA PHE A 241 20.79 -25.96 15.26
C PHE A 241 22.10 -26.72 15.48
N LYS A 242 23.01 -26.74 14.49
CA LYS A 242 24.31 -27.42 14.59
C LYS A 242 25.24 -26.71 15.57
N ASN A 243 25.27 -25.38 15.49
CA ASN A 243 26.10 -24.54 16.36
C ASN A 243 25.33 -23.99 17.57
N HIS A 244 24.07 -24.40 17.81
CA HIS A 244 23.18 -23.94 18.89
C HIS A 244 23.06 -22.40 18.96
N LYS A 245 23.10 -21.73 17.81
CA LYS A 245 23.03 -20.27 17.72
C LYS A 245 21.73 -19.80 17.09
N VAL A 246 21.19 -18.70 17.62
CA VAL A 246 20.04 -17.99 17.06
C VAL A 246 20.50 -16.61 16.59
N ASP A 247 20.23 -16.29 15.33
CA ASP A 247 20.49 -14.95 14.79
C ASP A 247 19.33 -14.01 15.17
N TYR A 248 19.57 -13.19 16.17
CA TYR A 248 18.58 -12.24 16.69
C TYR A 248 18.28 -11.08 15.73
N SER A 249 19.17 -10.81 14.77
CA SER A 249 18.93 -9.78 13.76
C SER A 249 17.76 -10.13 12.85
N ARG A 250 17.47 -11.43 12.68
CA ARG A 250 16.39 -11.96 11.83
C ARG A 250 15.23 -12.58 12.61
N CYS A 251 15.43 -12.88 13.87
CA CYS A 251 14.40 -13.50 14.71
C CYS A 251 13.22 -12.54 14.92
N VAL A 252 12.01 -12.98 14.59
CA VAL A 252 10.77 -12.20 14.74
C VAL A 252 9.95 -12.62 15.97
N VAL A 253 10.56 -13.35 16.89
CA VAL A 253 10.00 -13.79 18.18
C VAL A 253 8.61 -14.46 18.03
N CYS A 254 8.44 -15.26 16.99
CA CYS A 254 7.16 -15.89 16.69
C CYS A 254 6.76 -17.03 17.64
N GLY A 255 7.72 -17.61 18.38
CA GLY A 255 7.48 -18.70 19.33
C GLY A 255 7.23 -20.09 18.71
N ASP A 256 7.30 -20.25 17.39
CA ASP A 256 7.06 -21.53 16.72
C ASP A 256 8.14 -22.58 17.07
N CYS A 257 9.39 -22.15 17.24
CA CYS A 257 10.49 -23.02 17.63
C CYS A 257 10.32 -23.58 19.05
N ILE A 258 9.83 -22.76 19.98
CA ILE A 258 9.58 -23.19 21.37
C ILE A 258 8.48 -24.25 21.42
N LYS A 259 7.36 -24.00 20.70
CA LYS A 259 6.24 -24.96 20.66
C LYS A 259 6.62 -26.33 20.08
N ASN A 260 7.51 -26.36 19.08
CA ASN A 260 7.90 -27.57 18.38
C ASN A 260 9.15 -28.25 18.98
N CYS A 261 9.66 -27.76 20.11
CA CYS A 261 10.78 -28.37 20.82
C CYS A 261 10.27 -29.36 21.86
N HIS A 262 10.27 -30.65 21.52
CA HIS A 262 9.81 -31.71 22.43
C HIS A 262 10.72 -31.92 23.64
N SER A 263 12.02 -31.60 23.54
CA SER A 263 12.97 -31.69 24.64
C SER A 263 12.94 -30.52 25.61
N GLY A 264 12.14 -29.45 25.31
CA GLY A 264 12.12 -28.25 26.12
C GLY A 264 13.44 -27.46 26.14
N ALA A 265 14.33 -27.72 25.18
CA ALA A 265 15.64 -27.08 25.10
C ALA A 265 15.57 -25.58 24.69
N LEU A 266 14.43 -25.10 24.16
CA LEU A 266 14.21 -23.74 23.73
C LEU A 266 13.33 -22.99 24.72
N SER A 267 13.85 -21.88 25.27
CA SER A 267 13.11 -21.01 26.18
C SER A 267 13.32 -19.55 25.83
N LEU A 268 12.34 -18.72 26.19
CA LEU A 268 12.45 -17.27 26.15
C LEU A 268 13.02 -16.82 27.51
N THR A 269 14.21 -16.21 27.49
CA THR A 269 14.91 -15.78 28.71
C THR A 269 15.31 -14.33 28.59
N LEU A 270 15.41 -13.64 29.74
CA LEU A 270 16.05 -12.33 29.81
C LEU A 270 17.54 -12.46 29.49
N ALA A 271 18.05 -11.52 28.69
CA ALA A 271 19.49 -11.45 28.47
C ALA A 271 20.18 -11.11 29.79
N PRO A 272 21.25 -11.84 30.22
CA PRO A 272 21.98 -11.45 31.42
C PRO A 272 22.55 -10.04 31.25
N SER A 273 22.39 -9.24 32.28
CA SER A 273 23.03 -7.93 32.37
C SER A 273 24.54 -8.09 32.12
N ARG A 274 25.15 -7.16 31.38
CA ARG A 274 26.59 -7.19 31.02
C ARG A 274 27.56 -7.02 32.24
N ARG A 275 27.07 -7.11 33.48
CA ARG A 275 27.88 -7.14 34.68
C ARG A 275 27.99 -8.56 35.20
N GLY A 276 29.09 -9.23 34.80
CA GLY A 276 29.43 -10.56 35.29
C GLY A 276 30.28 -11.29 34.27
N LYS A 277 31.60 -11.05 34.25
CA LYS A 277 32.59 -11.94 33.66
C LYS A 277 32.54 -13.25 34.45
N GLY A 278 31.93 -14.27 33.86
CA GLY A 278 31.96 -15.64 34.33
C GLY A 278 32.29 -16.48 33.10
N SER A 279 33.59 -16.79 32.97
CA SER A 279 34.18 -17.70 32.03
C SER A 279 33.58 -19.10 32.18
N ILE A 280 33.00 -19.68 31.15
CA ILE A 280 33.05 -21.12 30.91
C ILE A 280 33.24 -21.31 29.40
N TYR A 281 34.47 -21.16 28.97
CA TYR A 281 34.99 -21.75 27.74
C TYR A 281 35.79 -22.99 28.14
N SER A 282 35.20 -24.17 27.98
CA SER A 282 36.01 -25.37 27.91
C SER A 282 36.53 -25.49 26.48
N LYS A 283 37.85 -25.38 26.36
CA LYS A 283 38.63 -25.78 25.19
C LYS A 283 38.44 -27.29 24.98
N GLY A 284 38.04 -27.68 23.79
CA GLY A 284 38.09 -29.07 23.27
C GLY A 284 38.71 -29.08 21.89
N GLN A 285 39.94 -29.34 21.88
CA GLN A 285 40.84 -29.99 20.91
C GLN A 285 40.47 -30.03 19.43
N THR A 286 41.37 -29.48 18.67
CA THR A 286 41.66 -29.72 17.24
C THR A 286 42.13 -31.16 17.04
N THR A 287 41.58 -31.87 16.04
CA THR A 287 42.28 -32.86 15.25
C THR A 287 42.01 -32.61 13.77
N ALA A 288 43.09 -32.59 13.03
CA ALA A 288 43.17 -32.43 11.59
C ALA A 288 42.80 -33.74 10.86
N ASP A 289 42.58 -33.58 9.56
CA ASP A 289 42.63 -34.53 8.45
C ASP A 289 41.32 -35.03 7.86
N GLY A 290 41.29 -34.90 6.52
CA GLY A 290 40.37 -35.62 5.64
C GLY A 290 39.78 -34.83 4.48
N GLN A 291 40.45 -34.90 3.36
CA GLN A 291 40.14 -34.33 2.04
C GLN A 291 38.74 -34.63 1.46
N PRO A 292 38.32 -33.95 0.39
CA PRO A 292 36.96 -34.02 -0.16
C PRO A 292 36.84 -35.12 -1.20
N GLN A 293 35.78 -35.88 -1.11
CA GLN A 293 35.36 -36.76 -2.21
C GLN A 293 34.26 -36.13 -3.05
N LYS A 294 34.59 -35.92 -4.32
CA LYS A 294 33.67 -35.77 -5.43
C LYS A 294 32.86 -37.03 -5.61
N VAL A 295 31.54 -36.92 -5.73
CA VAL A 295 30.71 -37.94 -6.38
C VAL A 295 29.88 -37.25 -7.45
N THR A 296 30.15 -37.70 -8.66
CA THR A 296 29.56 -37.42 -9.94
C THR A 296 28.12 -37.95 -10.05
N THR A 297 27.34 -37.23 -10.84
CA THR A 297 26.01 -37.56 -11.37
C THR A 297 26.01 -38.89 -12.18
N PRO A 298 24.81 -39.47 -12.40
CA PRO A 298 24.36 -39.52 -13.78
C PRO A 298 22.92 -39.05 -14.02
N LEU A 299 22.78 -38.41 -15.17
CA LEU A 299 21.54 -38.19 -15.90
C LEU A 299 20.92 -39.54 -16.29
N SER A 300 19.60 -39.64 -16.21
CA SER A 300 18.84 -40.47 -17.16
C SER A 300 17.53 -39.76 -17.50
N SER A 301 17.43 -39.50 -18.78
CA SER A 301 16.24 -39.14 -19.52
C SER A 301 15.30 -40.32 -19.65
N GLU A 302 14.01 -40.10 -19.54
CA GLU A 302 13.05 -40.78 -20.41
C GLU A 302 11.70 -40.06 -20.39
N GLY A 303 11.18 -39.89 -21.58
CA GLY A 303 9.97 -39.16 -21.88
C GLY A 303 8.70 -39.97 -21.66
N GLY A 304 7.60 -39.29 -21.56
CA GLY A 304 6.26 -39.85 -21.52
C GLY A 304 5.26 -38.77 -21.90
N THR A 305 4.85 -38.80 -23.16
CA THR A 305 3.73 -38.03 -23.72
C THR A 305 2.42 -38.57 -23.13
N GLY A 306 1.65 -37.68 -22.51
CA GLY A 306 0.29 -37.96 -22.07
C GLY A 306 -0.47 -36.64 -21.93
N GLY A 307 -1.27 -36.30 -22.95
CA GLY A 307 -2.14 -35.14 -22.97
C GLY A 307 -3.27 -35.28 -21.96
N GLY A 308 -3.20 -34.51 -20.90
CA GLY A 308 -4.30 -34.27 -19.98
C GLY A 308 -4.32 -32.77 -19.68
N ALA A 309 -5.37 -32.08 -20.10
CA ALA A 309 -5.57 -30.67 -19.78
C ALA A 309 -5.51 -30.49 -18.27
N SER A 310 -4.39 -29.94 -17.81
CA SER A 310 -4.14 -29.71 -16.38
C SER A 310 -5.11 -28.64 -15.87
N ARG A 311 -5.69 -28.86 -14.69
CA ARG A 311 -6.50 -27.88 -13.93
C ARG A 311 -5.83 -26.50 -13.79
N ARG A 312 -4.52 -26.42 -14.03
CA ARG A 312 -3.76 -25.16 -14.08
C ARG A 312 -4.00 -24.34 -15.36
N SER A 313 -4.24 -25.01 -16.50
CA SER A 313 -4.55 -24.33 -17.76
C SER A 313 -5.96 -23.73 -17.75
N PHE A 314 -6.90 -24.35 -17.03
CA PHE A 314 -8.26 -23.85 -16.89
C PHE A 314 -8.32 -22.59 -16.02
N LEU A 315 -7.55 -22.51 -14.92
CA LEU A 315 -7.48 -21.32 -14.06
C LEU A 315 -6.75 -20.15 -14.73
N LEU A 316 -5.76 -20.43 -15.59
CA LEU A 316 -5.10 -19.40 -16.40
C LEU A 316 -6.01 -18.90 -17.54
N ALA A 317 -6.76 -19.79 -18.17
CA ALA A 317 -7.71 -19.43 -19.22
C ALA A 317 -8.90 -18.62 -18.67
N THR A 318 -9.41 -18.95 -17.48
CA THR A 318 -10.46 -18.16 -16.83
C THR A 318 -9.95 -16.79 -16.35
N ALA A 319 -8.72 -16.69 -15.84
CA ALA A 319 -8.13 -15.41 -15.48
C ALA A 319 -7.88 -14.51 -16.71
N LEU A 320 -7.44 -15.09 -17.82
CA LEU A 320 -7.27 -14.37 -19.10
C LEU A 320 -8.62 -14.00 -19.74
N ALA A 321 -9.64 -14.85 -19.66
CA ALA A 321 -10.97 -14.55 -20.16
C ALA A 321 -11.68 -13.45 -19.36
N THR A 322 -11.49 -13.41 -18.04
CA THR A 322 -12.02 -12.30 -17.22
C THR A 322 -11.30 -10.98 -17.49
N THR A 323 -9.99 -10.98 -17.74
CA THR A 323 -9.27 -9.76 -18.14
C THR A 323 -9.65 -9.29 -19.55
N ALA A 324 -9.92 -10.21 -20.49
CA ALA A 324 -10.41 -9.87 -21.83
C ALA A 324 -11.86 -9.35 -21.80
N ALA A 325 -12.71 -9.90 -20.95
CA ALA A 325 -14.09 -9.42 -20.78
C ALA A 325 -14.15 -8.02 -20.11
N LEU A 326 -13.17 -7.70 -19.25
CA LEU A 326 -13.04 -6.36 -18.66
C LEU A 326 -12.41 -5.33 -19.62
N ALA A 327 -11.76 -5.80 -20.71
CA ALA A 327 -11.17 -4.95 -21.74
C ALA A 327 -12.09 -4.70 -22.93
N GLN A 328 -13.26 -5.32 -23.00
CA GLN A 328 -14.28 -4.95 -23.96
C GLN A 328 -14.88 -3.61 -23.54
N GLU A 329 -14.43 -2.53 -24.16
CA GLU A 329 -15.12 -1.24 -24.16
C GLU A 329 -16.50 -1.48 -24.81
N ASN A 330 -17.50 -1.76 -24.02
CA ASN A 330 -18.88 -1.71 -24.47
C ASN A 330 -19.15 -0.24 -24.83
N LYS A 331 -19.31 0.04 -26.13
CA LYS A 331 -19.78 1.34 -26.59
C LYS A 331 -21.07 1.66 -25.87
N LYS A 332 -21.00 2.62 -24.99
CA LYS A 332 -22.18 3.12 -24.29
C LYS A 332 -22.92 3.98 -25.31
N VAL A 333 -24.15 3.62 -25.59
CA VAL A 333 -25.05 4.38 -26.48
C VAL A 333 -26.16 4.95 -25.60
N ASP A 334 -26.50 6.21 -25.79
CA ASP A 334 -27.69 6.79 -25.17
C ASP A 334 -28.97 6.20 -25.82
N GLY A 335 -30.13 6.46 -25.22
CA GLY A 335 -31.41 6.00 -25.78
C GLY A 335 -31.71 6.51 -27.20
N GLY A 336 -30.92 7.42 -27.75
CA GLY A 336 -31.02 8.01 -29.08
C GLY A 336 -30.01 7.53 -30.09
N LEU A 337 -29.23 6.45 -29.82
CA LEU A 337 -28.18 5.88 -30.65
C LEU A 337 -26.90 6.72 -30.76
N ALA A 338 -26.75 7.83 -30.03
CA ALA A 338 -25.51 8.58 -29.97
C ALA A 338 -24.44 7.85 -29.13
N GLU A 339 -23.22 7.77 -29.63
CA GLU A 339 -22.10 7.16 -28.91
C GLU A 339 -21.68 8.08 -27.73
N LEU A 340 -21.78 7.58 -26.50
CA LEU A 340 -21.34 8.30 -25.32
C LEU A 340 -19.81 8.22 -25.22
N VAL A 341 -19.15 9.34 -25.44
CA VAL A 341 -17.70 9.46 -25.28
C VAL A 341 -17.38 9.72 -23.82
N ASP A 342 -16.60 8.82 -23.21
CA ASP A 342 -16.16 8.99 -21.83
C ASP A 342 -15.22 10.21 -21.71
N LYS A 343 -15.37 10.94 -20.61
CA LYS A 343 -14.50 12.08 -20.28
C LYS A 343 -13.08 11.58 -20.01
N ARG A 344 -12.10 12.31 -20.49
CA ARG A 344 -10.68 12.09 -20.22
C ARG A 344 -10.09 13.30 -19.50
N ALA A 345 -9.21 13.01 -18.54
CA ALA A 345 -8.45 14.04 -17.89
C ALA A 345 -7.52 14.75 -18.88
N PRO A 346 -7.42 16.08 -18.83
CA PRO A 346 -6.45 16.83 -19.60
C PRO A 346 -5.02 16.53 -19.13
N GLY A 347 -4.04 16.70 -20.01
CA GLY A 347 -2.64 16.73 -19.60
C GLY A 347 -2.37 18.01 -18.83
N ARG A 348 -1.95 17.91 -17.56
CA ARG A 348 -1.63 19.05 -16.70
C ARG A 348 -0.13 19.27 -16.65
N GLN A 349 0.30 20.52 -16.59
CA GLN A 349 1.71 20.87 -16.41
C GLN A 349 2.14 20.55 -14.97
N THR A 350 1.31 20.93 -14.00
CA THR A 350 1.53 20.64 -12.58
C THR A 350 0.44 19.70 -12.06
N PRO A 351 0.79 18.54 -11.49
CA PRO A 351 -0.19 17.63 -10.92
C PRO A 351 -0.89 18.28 -9.72
N ILE A 352 -2.21 18.08 -9.63
CA ILE A 352 -2.99 18.61 -8.52
C ILE A 352 -2.87 17.63 -7.34
N VAL A 353 -2.36 18.11 -6.21
CA VAL A 353 -2.28 17.35 -4.97
C VAL A 353 -3.42 17.73 -4.02
N PRO A 354 -3.86 16.79 -3.12
CA PRO A 354 -5.03 17.02 -2.26
C PRO A 354 -4.85 18.27 -1.36
N PRO A 355 -5.94 18.95 -0.99
CA PRO A 355 -5.90 20.02 0.00
C PRO A 355 -5.30 19.48 1.33
N GLY A 356 -4.50 20.29 2.01
CA GLY A 356 -3.70 19.89 3.17
C GLY A 356 -2.32 19.31 2.83
N ALA A 357 -2.04 19.00 1.55
CA ALA A 357 -0.70 18.59 1.11
C ALA A 357 0.33 19.73 1.18
N GLN A 358 -0.11 20.97 1.20
CA GLN A 358 0.65 22.22 1.26
C GLN A 358 1.49 22.50 0.00
N SER A 359 2.19 21.51 -0.54
CA SER A 359 2.98 21.63 -1.76
C SER A 359 3.24 20.27 -2.39
N LEU A 360 3.57 20.26 -3.67
CA LEU A 360 4.02 19.08 -4.39
C LEU A 360 5.26 18.47 -3.72
N LYS A 361 6.23 19.30 -3.34
CA LYS A 361 7.46 18.89 -2.66
C LYS A 361 7.19 18.21 -1.30
N ASN A 362 6.20 18.68 -0.52
CA ASN A 362 5.81 18.03 0.72
C ASN A 362 5.23 16.63 0.47
N MET A 363 4.43 16.47 -0.60
CA MET A 363 3.93 15.16 -1.01
C MET A 363 5.07 14.23 -1.44
N GLU A 364 6.04 14.70 -2.23
CA GLU A 364 7.20 13.91 -2.65
C GLU A 364 8.01 13.36 -1.47
N THR A 365 8.21 14.19 -0.45
CA THR A 365 9.08 13.83 0.69
C THR A 365 8.37 12.99 1.76
N ARG A 366 7.06 13.16 1.96
CA ARG A 366 6.32 12.51 3.05
C ARG A 366 5.37 11.42 2.60
N CYS A 367 4.87 11.44 1.36
CA CYS A 367 3.90 10.46 0.92
C CYS A 367 4.53 9.06 0.77
N THR A 368 3.94 8.08 1.43
CA THR A 368 4.36 6.67 1.31
C THR A 368 3.68 5.92 0.17
N GLY A 369 2.72 6.51 -0.54
CA GLY A 369 1.94 5.84 -1.59
C GLY A 369 1.11 4.66 -1.07
N CYS A 370 0.62 4.71 0.16
CA CYS A 370 -0.15 3.63 0.78
C CYS A 370 -1.58 3.48 0.23
N GLN A 371 -2.07 4.47 -0.50
CA GLN A 371 -3.39 4.50 -1.14
C GLN A 371 -4.59 4.59 -0.17
N LEU A 372 -4.38 4.89 1.12
CA LEU A 372 -5.49 4.99 2.08
C LEU A 372 -6.41 6.19 1.76
N CYS A 373 -5.85 7.36 1.42
CA CYS A 373 -6.63 8.52 0.99
C CYS A 373 -7.40 8.27 -0.32
N VAL A 374 -6.83 7.43 -1.21
CA VAL A 374 -7.48 7.02 -2.47
C VAL A 374 -8.65 6.08 -2.22
N SER A 375 -8.53 5.14 -1.24
CA SER A 375 -9.62 4.23 -0.88
C SER A 375 -10.79 4.94 -0.21
N GLU A 376 -10.49 5.99 0.57
CA GLU A 376 -11.46 6.76 1.34
C GLU A 376 -12.14 7.90 0.57
N CYS A 377 -11.67 8.22 -0.65
CA CYS A 377 -12.23 9.34 -1.42
C CYS A 377 -13.65 9.02 -1.94
N PRO A 378 -14.72 9.64 -1.39
CA PRO A 378 -16.09 9.31 -1.77
C PRO A 378 -16.45 9.78 -3.18
N ASN A 379 -15.76 10.81 -3.66
CA ASN A 379 -16.04 11.43 -4.97
C ASN A 379 -15.15 10.85 -6.09
N SER A 380 -14.36 9.81 -5.81
CA SER A 380 -13.48 9.14 -6.79
C SER A 380 -12.48 10.07 -7.52
N VAL A 381 -12.12 11.18 -6.88
CA VAL A 381 -11.22 12.22 -7.43
C VAL A 381 -9.76 11.84 -7.28
N LEU A 382 -9.41 11.13 -6.19
CA LEU A 382 -8.03 10.77 -5.92
C LEU A 382 -7.65 9.48 -6.67
N ARG A 383 -6.55 9.58 -7.42
CA ARG A 383 -5.95 8.46 -8.17
C ARG A 383 -4.47 8.35 -7.89
N PRO A 384 -3.90 7.14 -7.97
CA PRO A 384 -2.45 7.00 -7.93
C PRO A 384 -1.85 7.49 -9.26
N SER A 385 -0.88 8.38 -9.17
CA SER A 385 -0.13 8.90 -10.32
C SER A 385 0.59 7.77 -11.08
N THR A 386 0.66 7.91 -12.38
CA THR A 386 1.42 7.04 -13.29
C THR A 386 2.73 7.66 -13.75
N ASP A 387 2.96 8.92 -13.44
CA ASP A 387 4.23 9.59 -13.71
C ASP A 387 5.37 8.95 -12.91
N LEU A 388 6.51 8.72 -13.54
CA LEU A 388 7.66 8.03 -12.94
C LEU A 388 8.23 8.76 -11.72
N MET A 389 8.21 10.09 -11.72
CA MET A 389 8.73 10.87 -10.59
C MET A 389 7.76 10.81 -9.38
N HIS A 390 6.46 10.87 -9.65
CA HIS A 390 5.39 10.89 -8.66
C HIS A 390 4.64 9.56 -8.59
N LEU A 391 5.24 8.46 -9.08
CA LEU A 391 4.59 7.16 -9.23
C LEU A 391 3.90 6.73 -7.93
N MET A 392 2.61 6.35 -8.04
CA MET A 392 1.76 5.90 -6.93
C MET A 392 1.41 6.99 -5.89
N GLN A 393 1.85 8.23 -6.05
CA GLN A 393 1.35 9.34 -5.21
C GLN A 393 -0.10 9.67 -5.57
N PRO A 394 -0.95 10.05 -4.60
CA PRO A 394 -2.31 10.49 -4.90
C PRO A 394 -2.28 11.83 -5.62
N VAL A 395 -2.88 11.87 -6.79
CA VAL A 395 -3.15 13.06 -7.58
C VAL A 395 -4.65 13.20 -7.77
N MET A 396 -5.11 14.42 -7.99
CA MET A 396 -6.52 14.70 -8.23
C MET A 396 -6.82 14.72 -9.73
N ASP A 397 -7.94 14.12 -10.08
CA ASP A 397 -8.45 14.03 -11.42
C ASP A 397 -9.98 14.16 -11.41
N PHE A 398 -10.53 14.96 -12.32
CA PHE A 398 -11.92 15.39 -12.27
C PHE A 398 -12.80 14.82 -13.40
N ASP A 399 -12.41 13.70 -13.97
CA ASP A 399 -13.21 13.01 -14.99
C ASP A 399 -14.45 12.30 -14.42
N ARG A 400 -14.41 11.88 -13.13
CA ARG A 400 -15.47 11.12 -12.45
C ARG A 400 -16.14 11.85 -11.28
N GLY A 401 -15.63 12.98 -10.88
CA GLY A 401 -16.14 13.75 -9.76
C GLY A 401 -15.33 14.99 -9.49
N TYR A 402 -15.70 15.73 -8.47
CA TYR A 402 -14.97 16.91 -8.03
C TYR A 402 -14.77 16.93 -6.51
N CYS A 403 -13.80 17.68 -6.03
CA CYS A 403 -13.49 17.79 -4.61
C CYS A 403 -14.48 18.73 -3.91
N ARG A 404 -15.40 18.17 -3.12
CA ARG A 404 -16.38 18.97 -2.38
C ARG A 404 -15.71 19.77 -1.26
N PRO A 405 -16.04 21.05 -1.07
CA PRO A 405 -15.44 21.88 -0.02
C PRO A 405 -15.61 21.32 1.39
N GLU A 406 -16.75 20.73 1.70
CA GLU A 406 -17.08 20.16 3.02
C GLU A 406 -16.40 18.82 3.33
N CYS A 407 -15.71 18.19 2.39
CA CYS A 407 -15.12 16.85 2.57
C CYS A 407 -13.65 16.92 3.01
N THR A 408 -13.32 16.44 4.20
CA THR A 408 -11.94 16.41 4.76
C THR A 408 -11.31 15.01 4.81
N ARG A 409 -12.00 13.96 4.34
CA ARG A 409 -11.61 12.54 4.53
C ARG A 409 -10.16 12.21 4.18
N CYS A 410 -9.62 12.72 3.08
CA CYS A 410 -8.24 12.42 2.67
C CYS A 410 -7.20 12.97 3.67
N SER A 411 -7.47 14.09 4.33
CA SER A 411 -6.61 14.70 5.34
C SER A 411 -6.65 13.93 6.66
N ASP A 412 -7.84 13.45 7.08
CA ASP A 412 -8.03 12.75 8.34
C ASP A 412 -7.32 11.40 8.37
N VAL A 413 -7.29 10.71 7.22
CA VAL A 413 -6.78 9.33 7.13
C VAL A 413 -5.28 9.24 6.87
N CYS A 414 -4.58 10.32 6.54
CA CYS A 414 -3.18 10.27 6.16
C CYS A 414 -2.25 9.88 7.33
N PRO A 415 -1.63 8.67 7.35
CA PRO A 415 -0.81 8.24 8.48
C PRO A 415 0.60 8.82 8.46
N ALA A 416 1.07 9.32 7.29
CA ALA A 416 2.41 9.86 7.10
C ALA A 416 2.48 11.39 7.27
N GLY A 417 1.33 12.06 7.50
CA GLY A 417 1.27 13.52 7.59
C GLY A 417 1.64 14.25 6.30
N ALA A 418 1.59 13.55 5.15
CA ALA A 418 1.78 14.16 3.84
C ALA A 418 0.60 15.06 3.47
N ILE A 419 -0.59 14.74 3.95
CA ILE A 419 -1.79 15.56 3.93
C ILE A 419 -2.09 15.89 5.38
N LYS A 420 -2.07 17.16 5.75
CA LYS A 420 -2.38 17.61 7.11
C LYS A 420 -3.88 17.58 7.34
N PRO A 421 -4.35 17.23 8.54
CA PRO A 421 -5.75 17.36 8.91
C PRO A 421 -6.20 18.82 8.74
N LEU A 422 -7.38 19.00 8.16
CA LEU A 422 -8.02 20.28 7.88
C LEU A 422 -9.44 20.24 8.43
N ASP A 423 -9.94 21.38 8.88
CA ASP A 423 -11.38 21.59 9.04
C ASP A 423 -12.02 22.08 7.72
N GLU A 424 -13.34 22.13 7.70
CA GLU A 424 -14.11 22.55 6.50
C GLU A 424 -13.85 24.01 6.12
N VAL A 425 -13.67 24.87 7.13
CA VAL A 425 -13.43 26.30 6.92
C VAL A 425 -12.03 26.51 6.34
N GLU A 426 -11.02 25.91 6.94
CA GLU A 426 -9.64 25.97 6.46
C GLU A 426 -9.53 25.42 5.03
N LYS A 427 -10.21 24.29 4.75
CA LYS A 427 -10.19 23.69 3.42
C LYS A 427 -10.79 24.61 2.35
N SER A 428 -11.85 25.34 2.68
CA SER A 428 -12.52 26.25 1.74
C SER A 428 -11.66 27.47 1.37
N SER A 429 -10.65 27.79 2.19
CA SER A 429 -9.68 28.87 1.94
C SER A 429 -8.41 28.43 1.21
N ILE A 430 -8.24 27.13 0.94
CA ILE A 430 -7.03 26.60 0.29
C ILE A 430 -7.22 26.54 -1.21
N GLN A 431 -6.36 27.23 -1.95
CA GLN A 431 -6.23 27.12 -3.40
C GLN A 431 -5.22 26.02 -3.76
N ILE A 432 -5.72 24.89 -4.29
CA ILE A 432 -4.88 23.79 -4.77
C ILE A 432 -4.48 23.94 -6.25
N GLY A 433 -5.14 24.84 -6.95
CA GLY A 433 -4.99 25.13 -8.37
C GLY A 433 -5.99 26.19 -8.80
N HIS A 434 -6.03 26.47 -10.08
CA HIS A 434 -6.99 27.41 -10.69
C HIS A 434 -7.57 26.84 -11.98
N ALA A 435 -8.77 27.28 -12.34
CA ALA A 435 -9.42 26.86 -13.56
C ALA A 435 -8.89 27.65 -14.76
N VAL A 436 -8.65 26.94 -15.87
CA VAL A 436 -8.22 27.51 -17.16
C VAL A 436 -9.26 27.16 -18.21
N VAL A 437 -9.66 28.15 -18.99
CA VAL A 437 -10.66 28.02 -20.06
C VAL A 437 -9.96 27.90 -21.40
N SER A 438 -10.43 26.96 -22.25
CA SER A 438 -10.06 26.84 -23.66
C SER A 438 -11.23 27.33 -24.52
N PRO A 439 -11.23 28.59 -24.97
CA PRO A 439 -12.38 29.19 -25.66
C PRO A 439 -12.75 28.43 -26.93
N ASP A 440 -11.75 27.93 -27.67
CA ASP A 440 -11.95 27.21 -28.93
C ASP A 440 -12.76 25.90 -28.81
N HIS A 441 -12.84 25.35 -27.58
CA HIS A 441 -13.59 24.13 -27.27
C HIS A 441 -14.87 24.42 -26.46
N CYS A 442 -15.09 25.66 -26.03
CA CYS A 442 -16.24 26.03 -25.24
C CYS A 442 -17.47 26.25 -26.12
N ILE A 443 -18.50 25.40 -25.96
CA ILE A 443 -19.73 25.47 -26.75
C ILE A 443 -20.47 26.81 -26.63
N SER A 444 -20.28 27.53 -25.53
CA SER A 444 -20.81 28.86 -25.38
C SER A 444 -19.98 29.91 -26.10
N ALA A 445 -18.64 29.80 -26.07
CA ALA A 445 -17.74 30.69 -26.75
C ALA A 445 -17.80 30.52 -28.30
N THR A 446 -17.99 29.29 -28.78
CA THR A 446 -18.17 29.01 -30.22
C THR A 446 -19.57 29.36 -30.72
N GLY A 447 -20.49 29.69 -29.85
CA GLY A 447 -21.89 30.01 -30.21
C GLY A 447 -22.73 28.76 -30.57
N GLU A 448 -22.25 27.54 -30.32
CA GLU A 448 -22.98 26.32 -30.62
C GLU A 448 -24.22 26.15 -29.72
N ALA A 449 -24.13 26.55 -28.45
CA ALA A 449 -25.24 26.48 -27.48
C ALA A 449 -25.02 27.42 -26.30
N GLU A 450 -26.09 27.96 -25.76
CA GLU A 450 -26.03 28.66 -24.47
C GLU A 450 -25.65 27.66 -23.37
N CYS A 451 -24.58 27.97 -22.64
CA CYS A 451 -24.08 27.17 -21.54
C CYS A 451 -23.77 28.09 -20.35
N GLY A 452 -23.41 27.56 -19.24
CA GLY A 452 -23.07 28.29 -18.01
C GLY A 452 -22.90 27.33 -16.85
N ASN A 453 -22.75 26.03 -17.17
CA ASN A 453 -22.62 24.97 -16.16
C ASN A 453 -21.45 25.21 -15.21
N CYS A 454 -20.31 25.68 -15.72
CA CYS A 454 -19.13 25.97 -14.90
C CYS A 454 -19.37 27.08 -13.89
N ALA A 455 -20.07 28.18 -14.28
CA ALA A 455 -20.41 29.28 -13.39
C ALA A 455 -21.47 28.89 -12.37
N ARG A 456 -22.58 28.27 -12.84
CA ARG A 456 -23.71 27.86 -11.95
C ARG A 456 -23.32 26.89 -10.84
N HIS A 457 -22.32 26.06 -11.06
CA HIS A 457 -21.91 25.02 -10.11
C HIS A 457 -20.55 25.31 -9.44
N CYS A 458 -20.04 26.53 -9.59
CA CYS A 458 -18.82 26.91 -8.90
C CYS A 458 -19.07 27.16 -7.41
N PRO A 459 -18.55 26.32 -6.50
CA PRO A 459 -18.84 26.48 -5.06
C PRO A 459 -18.15 27.71 -4.45
N ALA A 460 -17.11 28.24 -5.11
CA ALA A 460 -16.40 29.45 -4.70
C ALA A 460 -16.92 30.70 -5.43
N SER A 461 -17.92 30.60 -6.32
CA SER A 461 -18.40 31.68 -7.16
C SER A 461 -17.29 32.42 -7.94
N ALA A 462 -16.24 31.65 -8.30
CA ALA A 462 -15.05 32.20 -8.99
C ALA A 462 -15.21 32.32 -10.50
N ILE A 463 -16.37 31.95 -11.07
CA ILE A 463 -16.60 31.95 -12.51
C ILE A 463 -17.85 32.77 -12.82
N GLU A 464 -17.71 33.73 -13.67
CA GLU A 464 -18.80 34.56 -14.18
C GLU A 464 -18.90 34.40 -15.70
N MET A 465 -20.14 34.48 -16.23
CA MET A 465 -20.38 34.49 -17.68
C MET A 465 -20.38 35.92 -18.15
N VAL A 466 -19.41 36.29 -18.99
CA VAL A 466 -19.26 37.65 -19.53
C VAL A 466 -19.50 37.61 -21.03
N PRO A 467 -20.19 38.58 -21.63
CA PRO A 467 -20.36 38.64 -23.08
C PRO A 467 -19.00 38.81 -23.76
N THR A 468 -18.82 38.17 -24.92
CA THR A 468 -17.57 38.25 -25.70
C THR A 468 -17.35 39.67 -26.25
N ASP A 469 -18.43 40.34 -26.64
CA ASP A 469 -18.44 41.76 -27.01
C ASP A 469 -19.23 42.55 -25.96
N PRO A 470 -18.57 43.46 -25.22
CA PRO A 470 -19.22 44.25 -24.17
C PRO A 470 -20.31 45.21 -24.71
N ASP A 471 -20.25 45.56 -26.00
CA ASP A 471 -21.18 46.49 -26.64
C ASP A 471 -22.39 45.76 -27.30
N ASP A 472 -22.38 44.41 -27.33
CA ASP A 472 -23.46 43.60 -27.88
C ASP A 472 -23.99 42.60 -26.83
N ASP A 473 -25.13 42.91 -26.23
CA ASP A 473 -25.84 42.05 -25.26
C ASP A 473 -26.26 40.68 -25.81
N LEU A 474 -26.25 40.52 -27.14
CA LEU A 474 -26.56 39.25 -27.81
C LEU A 474 -25.30 38.43 -28.13
N SER A 475 -24.12 38.96 -27.84
CA SER A 475 -22.87 38.22 -28.07
C SER A 475 -22.78 36.99 -27.18
N PRO A 476 -22.12 35.90 -27.66
CA PRO A 476 -21.93 34.69 -26.87
C PRO A 476 -21.26 34.99 -25.54
N ALA A 477 -21.82 34.49 -24.45
CA ALA A 477 -21.22 34.63 -23.12
C ALA A 477 -20.12 33.57 -22.90
N VAL A 478 -18.95 34.01 -22.45
CA VAL A 478 -17.80 33.17 -22.13
C VAL A 478 -17.52 33.12 -20.64
N PRO A 479 -17.05 32.00 -20.09
CA PRO A 479 -16.69 31.95 -18.68
C PRO A 479 -15.39 32.71 -18.41
N ALA A 480 -15.47 33.72 -17.57
CA ALA A 480 -14.32 34.43 -17.00
C ALA A 480 -14.03 33.88 -15.60
N VAL A 481 -12.78 33.50 -15.34
CA VAL A 481 -12.35 32.92 -14.09
C VAL A 481 -11.62 33.95 -13.24
N ASN A 482 -12.09 34.14 -12.02
CA ASN A 482 -11.34 34.89 -11.01
C ASN A 482 -10.38 33.90 -10.29
N GLU A 483 -9.10 33.97 -10.67
CA GLU A 483 -8.07 33.09 -10.12
C GLU A 483 -7.82 33.32 -8.63
N GLU A 484 -8.05 34.52 -8.10
CA GLU A 484 -7.83 34.83 -6.68
C GLU A 484 -8.82 34.12 -5.75
N VAL A 485 -10.01 33.83 -6.27
CA VAL A 485 -11.09 33.18 -5.51
C VAL A 485 -11.21 31.70 -5.83
N CYS A 486 -10.64 31.24 -6.95
CA CYS A 486 -10.75 29.86 -7.41
C CYS A 486 -9.98 28.88 -6.52
N ILE A 487 -10.67 27.98 -5.83
CA ILE A 487 -10.06 26.95 -4.95
C ILE A 487 -9.51 25.72 -5.70
N GLY A 488 -9.72 25.61 -7.02
CA GLY A 488 -9.23 24.47 -7.82
C GLY A 488 -9.96 23.15 -7.58
N CYS A 489 -11.22 23.18 -7.12
CA CYS A 489 -11.99 21.99 -6.73
C CYS A 489 -12.40 21.08 -7.89
N GLY A 490 -12.35 21.54 -9.14
CA GLY A 490 -12.65 20.76 -10.35
C GLY A 490 -14.13 20.59 -10.66
N ALA A 491 -15.05 21.29 -9.98
CA ALA A 491 -16.48 21.21 -10.28
C ALA A 491 -16.78 21.68 -11.73
N CYS A 492 -16.16 22.76 -12.16
CA CYS A 492 -16.29 23.28 -13.52
C CYS A 492 -15.78 22.29 -14.57
N GLU A 493 -14.65 21.63 -14.32
CA GLU A 493 -14.08 20.60 -15.20
C GLU A 493 -15.01 19.38 -15.27
N TYR A 494 -15.46 18.86 -14.12
CA TYR A 494 -16.34 17.69 -14.06
C TYR A 494 -17.68 17.91 -14.75
N LEU A 495 -18.31 19.06 -14.54
CA LEU A 495 -19.65 19.36 -15.04
C LEU A 495 -19.66 19.95 -16.46
N CYS A 496 -18.52 20.24 -17.05
CA CYS A 496 -18.42 20.65 -18.44
C CYS A 496 -18.97 19.55 -19.37
N PRO A 497 -19.90 19.86 -20.29
CA PRO A 497 -20.48 18.86 -21.19
C PRO A 497 -19.54 18.42 -22.32
N VAL A 498 -18.52 19.20 -22.63
CA VAL A 498 -17.59 18.92 -23.74
C VAL A 498 -16.81 17.62 -23.51
N ARG A 499 -16.66 16.84 -24.57
CA ARG A 499 -16.01 15.54 -24.60
C ARG A 499 -15.04 15.44 -25.78
N PRO A 500 -13.94 14.65 -25.71
CA PRO A 500 -13.49 13.86 -24.55
C PRO A 500 -12.81 14.68 -23.46
N ILE A 501 -12.28 15.87 -23.78
CA ILE A 501 -11.59 16.76 -22.85
C ILE A 501 -12.49 17.97 -22.59
N SER A 502 -12.61 18.39 -21.34
CA SER A 502 -13.41 19.56 -20.94
C SER A 502 -12.83 20.85 -21.49
N ALA A 503 -13.68 21.78 -21.93
CA ALA A 503 -13.27 23.12 -22.37
C ALA A 503 -12.76 24.01 -21.22
N ILE A 504 -13.04 23.64 -19.99
CA ILE A 504 -12.48 24.26 -18.78
C ILE A 504 -11.86 23.16 -17.93
N HIS A 505 -10.63 23.35 -17.47
CA HIS A 505 -9.90 22.37 -16.66
C HIS A 505 -9.10 23.10 -15.56
N VAL A 506 -8.65 22.32 -14.58
CA VAL A 506 -7.88 22.87 -13.45
C VAL A 506 -6.40 22.56 -13.65
N GLU A 507 -5.55 23.60 -13.52
CA GLU A 507 -4.10 23.45 -13.38
C GLU A 507 -3.69 23.52 -11.92
N GLY A 508 -2.74 22.67 -11.50
CA GLY A 508 -2.28 22.59 -10.12
C GLY A 508 -1.31 23.71 -9.75
N HIS A 509 -1.27 24.03 -8.47
CA HIS A 509 -0.23 24.90 -7.90
C HIS A 509 0.88 24.03 -7.28
N GLU A 510 2.15 24.34 -7.55
CA GLU A 510 3.29 23.68 -6.89
C GLU A 510 3.25 23.89 -5.37
N GLN A 511 2.80 25.06 -4.94
CA GLN A 511 2.57 25.41 -3.55
C GLN A 511 1.14 25.91 -3.40
N HIS A 512 0.39 25.33 -2.47
CA HIS A 512 -0.97 25.77 -2.18
C HIS A 512 -0.97 27.22 -1.66
N ARG A 513 -1.96 27.98 -2.05
CA ARG A 513 -2.18 29.35 -1.60
C ARG A 513 -3.37 29.38 -0.65
N TYR A 514 -3.46 30.44 0.13
CA TYR A 514 -4.60 30.70 1.01
C TYR A 514 -5.27 31.98 0.56
N ILE A 515 -6.63 31.92 0.49
CA ILE A 515 -7.49 33.06 0.16
C ILE A 515 -7.71 33.87 1.43
#